data_2686b6d4fc5cb8672ec1f49ac82a481c
#
_entry.id   2686b6d4fc5cb8672ec1f49ac82a481c
#
_cell.length_a   1.000
_cell.length_b   1.000
_cell.length_c   1.000
_cell.angle_alpha   90.00
_cell.angle_beta   90.00
_cell.angle_gamma   90.00
#
_symmetry.space_group_name_H-M   'P 1'
#
loop_
_entity.id
_entity.type
_entity.pdbx_description
1 polymer ?
#
loop_
_entity_poly.entity_id
_entity_poly.type
_entity_poly.pdbx_seq_one_letter_code
_entity_poly.pdbx_strand_id
1 'polypeptide(L)'
;MIISIISRKGGSGQSLTALHIAGWLYAQGRPVAVVDLDPEGTALAWSRASPDLPFRIYPGRQLQEVAAQNLDVVIDTPPNDPSTLGLAARAADKVIVVSGANPLELDRLGPTLDALKASGHSAEWGILLTNVPRGNLGPAMKEVLEAVGLRVLGLIPSRVEYQRSFGAAPVRLDEYGAALEGWL
;
A
#
# COMPACT_ATOMS: atom_id res chain seq x y z
N MET A 1 -12.45 -8.73 -0.35
CA MET A 1 -12.21 -7.28 -0.50
C MET A 1 -10.92 -7.08 -1.29
N ILE A 2 -10.90 -6.10 -2.19
CA ILE A 2 -9.70 -5.76 -2.99
C ILE A 2 -9.15 -4.41 -2.53
N ILE A 3 -7.88 -4.37 -2.16
CA ILE A 3 -7.16 -3.18 -1.65
C ILE A 3 -6.04 -2.87 -2.62
N SER A 4 -6.01 -1.66 -3.19
CA SER A 4 -4.94 -1.22 -4.08
C SER A 4 -3.97 -0.28 -3.38
N ILE A 5 -2.68 -0.55 -3.49
CA ILE A 5 -1.61 0.28 -2.95
C ILE A 5 -1.02 1.08 -4.09
N ILE A 6 -1.15 2.39 -4.05
CA ILE A 6 -0.71 3.27 -5.14
C ILE A 6 0.24 4.36 -4.65
N SER A 7 1.20 4.72 -5.49
CA SER A 7 2.04 5.91 -5.36
C SER A 7 2.63 6.28 -6.72
N ARG A 8 2.93 7.54 -6.93
CA ARG A 8 3.68 7.97 -8.12
C ARG A 8 5.17 8.13 -7.88
N LYS A 9 5.67 7.73 -6.72
CA LYS A 9 7.10 7.80 -6.42
C LYS A 9 7.67 6.42 -6.12
N GLY A 10 8.75 6.05 -6.79
CA GLY A 10 9.55 4.90 -6.42
C GLY A 10 10.19 5.10 -5.03
N GLY A 11 10.25 4.02 -4.25
CA GLY A 11 10.83 4.04 -2.91
C GLY A 11 9.92 4.61 -1.80
N SER A 12 8.65 4.90 -2.08
CA SER A 12 7.67 5.30 -1.06
C SER A 12 7.20 4.15 -0.17
N GLY A 13 7.65 2.92 -0.42
CA GLY A 13 7.32 1.75 0.39
C GLY A 13 6.03 1.04 -0.04
N GLN A 14 5.64 1.11 -1.33
CA GLN A 14 4.41 0.47 -1.84
C GLN A 14 4.42 -1.04 -1.61
N SER A 15 5.41 -1.77 -2.15
CA SER A 15 5.51 -3.23 -2.00
C SER A 15 5.64 -3.64 -0.53
N LEU A 16 6.42 -2.89 0.25
CA LEU A 16 6.53 -3.11 1.68
C LEU A 16 5.17 -2.95 2.37
N THR A 17 4.43 -1.89 2.04
CA THR A 17 3.08 -1.65 2.57
C THR A 17 2.12 -2.78 2.16
N ALA A 18 2.12 -3.20 0.89
CA ALA A 18 1.27 -4.27 0.40
C ALA A 18 1.50 -5.58 1.19
N LEU A 19 2.77 -5.94 1.41
CA LEU A 19 3.12 -7.16 2.14
C LEU A 19 2.76 -7.08 3.63
N HIS A 20 2.96 -5.92 4.27
CA HIS A 20 2.60 -5.73 5.68
C HIS A 20 1.08 -5.74 5.90
N ILE A 21 0.32 -5.12 5.00
CA ILE A 21 -1.16 -5.19 5.05
C ILE A 21 -1.63 -6.63 4.86
N ALA A 22 -1.08 -7.36 3.89
CA ALA A 22 -1.41 -8.77 3.72
C ALA A 22 -1.05 -9.59 4.96
N GLY A 23 0.12 -9.36 5.55
CA GLY A 23 0.53 -10.00 6.80
C GLY A 23 -0.41 -9.71 7.97
N TRP A 24 -0.84 -8.45 8.11
CA TRP A 24 -1.79 -8.06 9.14
C TRP A 24 -3.16 -8.71 8.94
N LEU A 25 -3.71 -8.70 7.73
CA LEU A 25 -4.98 -9.36 7.40
C LEU A 25 -4.91 -10.86 7.69
N TYR A 26 -3.81 -11.51 7.31
CA TYR A 26 -3.60 -12.92 7.61
C TYR A 26 -3.57 -13.19 9.13
N ALA A 27 -2.88 -12.35 9.90
CA ALA A 27 -2.83 -12.45 11.36
C ALA A 27 -4.21 -12.28 12.03
N GLN A 28 -5.17 -11.59 11.35
CA GLN A 28 -6.57 -11.50 11.75
C GLN A 28 -7.41 -12.72 11.33
N GLY A 29 -6.79 -13.76 10.77
CA GLY A 29 -7.48 -14.96 10.30
C GLY A 29 -8.19 -14.78 8.96
N ARG A 30 -7.93 -13.71 8.23
CA ARG A 30 -8.52 -13.42 6.91
C ARG A 30 -7.68 -14.08 5.81
N PRO A 31 -8.24 -14.93 4.95
CA PRO A 31 -7.54 -15.43 3.78
C PRO A 31 -7.14 -14.26 2.87
N VAL A 32 -5.86 -14.20 2.49
CA VAL A 32 -5.33 -13.06 1.72
C VAL A 32 -4.29 -13.50 0.69
N ALA A 33 -4.22 -12.76 -0.40
CA ALA A 33 -3.17 -12.85 -1.40
C ALA A 33 -2.68 -11.46 -1.81
N VAL A 34 -1.44 -11.38 -2.31
CA VAL A 34 -0.92 -10.18 -2.96
C VAL A 34 -0.87 -10.41 -4.47
N VAL A 35 -1.20 -9.40 -5.26
CA VAL A 35 -1.03 -9.40 -6.71
C VAL A 35 -0.07 -8.28 -7.08
N ASP A 36 1.06 -8.66 -7.66
CA ASP A 36 2.14 -7.76 -8.06
C ASP A 36 1.92 -7.31 -9.52
N LEU A 37 1.52 -6.04 -9.71
CA LEU A 37 1.37 -5.38 -11.01
C LEU A 37 2.65 -4.67 -11.46
N ASP A 38 3.68 -4.57 -10.60
CA ASP A 38 4.92 -3.92 -10.96
C ASP A 38 5.76 -4.82 -11.88
N PRO A 39 6.13 -4.39 -13.09
CA PRO A 39 7.03 -5.13 -13.97
C PRO A 39 8.38 -5.47 -13.32
N GLU A 40 8.87 -4.66 -12.39
CA GLU A 40 10.09 -4.93 -11.61
C GLU A 40 9.91 -6.15 -10.70
N GLY A 41 8.67 -6.46 -10.31
CA GLY A 41 8.33 -7.68 -9.57
C GLY A 41 8.93 -7.73 -8.16
N THR A 42 8.95 -6.61 -7.45
CA THR A 42 9.54 -6.52 -6.10
C THR A 42 8.83 -7.45 -5.10
N ALA A 43 7.50 -7.47 -5.09
CA ALA A 43 6.75 -8.37 -4.21
C ALA A 43 6.95 -9.84 -4.60
N LEU A 44 6.99 -10.17 -5.90
CA LEU A 44 7.31 -11.51 -6.38
C LEU A 44 8.73 -11.94 -6.03
N ALA A 45 9.71 -11.02 -6.11
CA ALA A 45 11.08 -11.31 -5.69
C ALA A 45 11.15 -11.59 -4.20
N TRP A 46 10.38 -10.85 -3.39
CA TRP A 46 10.27 -11.08 -1.95
C TRP A 46 9.77 -12.49 -1.63
N SER A 47 8.72 -12.96 -2.33
CA SER A 47 8.19 -14.33 -2.08
C SER A 47 9.20 -15.42 -2.41
N ARG A 48 10.04 -15.22 -3.44
CA ARG A 48 11.12 -16.16 -3.77
C ARG A 48 12.22 -16.20 -2.71
N ALA A 49 12.46 -15.06 -2.05
CA ALA A 49 13.46 -14.95 -0.98
C ALA A 49 12.92 -15.36 0.39
N SER A 50 11.60 -15.47 0.57
CA SER A 50 10.95 -15.81 1.83
C SER A 50 9.99 -17.00 1.64
N PRO A 51 10.47 -18.23 1.76
CA PRO A 51 9.64 -19.43 1.63
C PRO A 51 8.56 -19.56 2.71
N ASP A 52 8.73 -18.86 3.84
CA ASP A 52 7.84 -18.91 5.00
C ASP A 52 6.78 -17.80 5.00
N LEU A 53 6.56 -17.12 3.86
CA LEU A 53 5.45 -16.15 3.76
C LEU A 53 4.11 -16.87 3.97
N PRO A 54 3.26 -16.37 4.88
CA PRO A 54 2.01 -17.04 5.21
C PRO A 54 0.90 -16.87 4.18
N PHE A 55 1.14 -16.07 3.13
CA PHE A 55 0.22 -15.82 2.02
C PHE A 55 0.97 -15.93 0.67
N ARG A 56 0.21 -16.09 -0.41
CA ARG A 56 0.77 -16.17 -1.75
C ARG A 56 0.85 -14.81 -2.43
N ILE A 57 1.85 -14.66 -3.30
CA ILE A 57 2.01 -13.51 -4.20
C ILE A 57 1.89 -14.00 -5.64
N TYR A 58 1.01 -13.35 -6.40
CA TYR A 58 0.70 -13.71 -7.77
C TYR A 58 1.16 -12.60 -8.74
N PRO A 59 1.56 -12.95 -9.97
CA PRO A 59 1.84 -11.95 -10.99
C PRO A 59 0.56 -11.27 -11.47
N GLY A 60 0.68 -10.04 -11.95
CA GLY A 60 -0.44 -9.18 -12.35
C GLY A 60 -1.42 -9.79 -13.36
N ARG A 61 -0.92 -10.66 -14.27
CA ARG A 61 -1.77 -11.39 -15.23
C ARG A 61 -2.83 -12.28 -14.58
N GLN A 62 -2.67 -12.62 -13.29
CA GLN A 62 -3.60 -13.45 -12.53
C GLN A 62 -4.60 -12.65 -11.69
N LEU A 63 -4.60 -11.31 -11.79
CA LEU A 63 -5.46 -10.46 -10.97
C LEU A 63 -6.95 -10.89 -11.04
N GLN A 64 -7.48 -11.12 -12.22
CA GLN A 64 -8.90 -11.50 -12.38
C GLN A 64 -9.20 -12.87 -11.75
N GLU A 65 -8.30 -13.84 -11.93
CA GLU A 65 -8.42 -15.18 -11.37
C GLU A 65 -8.38 -15.15 -9.83
N VAL A 66 -7.43 -14.38 -9.26
CA VAL A 66 -7.25 -14.26 -7.81
C VAL A 66 -8.41 -13.46 -7.19
N ALA A 67 -8.85 -12.38 -7.84
CA ALA A 67 -9.97 -11.56 -7.40
C ALA A 67 -11.31 -12.30 -7.37
N ALA A 68 -11.47 -13.35 -8.17
CA ALA A 68 -12.65 -14.20 -8.17
C ALA A 68 -12.67 -15.22 -7.00
N GLN A 69 -11.59 -15.35 -6.25
CA GLN A 69 -11.52 -16.24 -5.10
C GLN A 69 -12.13 -15.58 -3.84
N ASN A 70 -12.57 -16.39 -2.91
CA ASN A 70 -13.14 -15.89 -1.64
C ASN A 70 -12.00 -15.56 -0.63
N LEU A 71 -11.23 -14.52 -0.94
CA LEU A 71 -10.12 -14.02 -0.12
C LEU A 71 -9.96 -12.51 -0.30
N ASP A 72 -9.18 -11.89 0.59
CA ASP A 72 -8.74 -10.52 0.40
C ASP A 72 -7.59 -10.45 -0.60
N VAL A 73 -7.58 -9.41 -1.44
CA VAL A 73 -6.52 -9.19 -2.43
C VAL A 73 -5.87 -7.85 -2.17
N VAL A 74 -4.56 -7.85 -1.98
CA VAL A 74 -3.77 -6.62 -1.93
C VAL A 74 -3.01 -6.47 -3.24
N ILE A 75 -3.26 -5.37 -3.96
CA ILE A 75 -2.62 -5.07 -5.24
C ILE A 75 -1.43 -4.15 -4.99
N ASP A 76 -0.24 -4.63 -5.34
CA ASP A 76 0.99 -3.82 -5.42
C ASP A 76 1.12 -3.23 -6.82
N THR A 77 1.32 -1.92 -6.94
CA THR A 77 1.38 -1.23 -8.24
C THR A 77 2.76 -0.62 -8.50
N PRO A 78 3.16 -0.50 -9.78
CA PRO A 78 4.38 0.21 -10.14
C PRO A 78 4.29 1.70 -9.81
N PRO A 79 5.40 2.36 -9.49
CA PRO A 79 5.45 3.81 -9.40
C PRO A 79 5.35 4.44 -10.81
N ASN A 80 4.86 5.69 -10.88
CA ASN A 80 4.83 6.50 -12.10
C ASN A 80 4.11 5.89 -13.33
N ASP A 81 3.21 4.94 -13.12
CA ASP A 81 2.37 4.39 -14.19
C ASP A 81 0.88 4.71 -13.96
N PRO A 82 0.37 5.82 -14.55
CA PRO A 82 -1.03 6.20 -14.40
C PRO A 82 -2.01 5.17 -14.97
N SER A 83 -1.60 4.38 -15.96
CA SER A 83 -2.47 3.37 -16.59
C SER A 83 -2.72 2.21 -15.64
N THR A 84 -1.66 1.66 -15.04
CA THR A 84 -1.76 0.59 -14.05
C THR A 84 -2.40 1.09 -12.75
N LEU A 85 -2.09 2.33 -12.32
CA LEU A 85 -2.78 2.97 -11.19
C LEU A 85 -4.29 3.00 -11.42
N GLY A 86 -4.73 3.47 -12.60
CA GLY A 86 -6.14 3.53 -12.95
C GLY A 86 -6.81 2.17 -13.00
N LEU A 87 -6.14 1.15 -13.54
CA LEU A 87 -6.62 -0.22 -13.57
C LEU A 87 -6.82 -0.76 -12.15
N ALA A 88 -5.80 -0.63 -11.31
CA ALA A 88 -5.81 -1.10 -9.94
C ALA A 88 -6.87 -0.39 -9.07
N ALA A 89 -7.01 0.94 -9.24
CA ALA A 89 -8.02 1.72 -8.52
C ALA A 89 -9.47 1.32 -8.91
N ARG A 90 -9.73 1.03 -10.20
CA ARG A 90 -11.06 0.56 -10.63
C ARG A 90 -11.38 -0.85 -10.19
N ALA A 91 -10.37 -1.69 -9.99
CA ALA A 91 -10.56 -3.06 -9.50
C ALA A 91 -10.76 -3.12 -7.97
N ALA A 92 -10.42 -2.06 -7.23
CA ALA A 92 -10.36 -2.07 -5.79
C ALA A 92 -11.67 -1.61 -5.12
N ASP A 93 -11.94 -2.15 -3.94
CA ASP A 93 -12.92 -1.64 -2.98
C ASP A 93 -12.34 -0.50 -2.15
N LYS A 94 -11.03 -0.58 -1.86
CA LYS A 94 -10.27 0.40 -1.07
C LYS A 94 -8.96 0.76 -1.77
N VAL A 95 -8.59 2.03 -1.76
CA VAL A 95 -7.31 2.51 -2.31
C VAL A 95 -6.48 3.19 -1.22
N ILE A 96 -5.27 2.73 -1.02
CA ILE A 96 -4.29 3.35 -0.12
C ILE A 96 -3.26 4.10 -0.97
N VAL A 97 -3.25 5.41 -0.81
CA VAL A 97 -2.25 6.28 -1.42
C VAL A 97 -1.06 6.38 -0.47
N VAL A 98 0.07 5.79 -0.86
CA VAL A 98 1.29 5.82 -0.05
C VAL A 98 2.12 7.04 -0.38
N SER A 99 2.53 7.78 0.64
CA SER A 99 3.43 8.94 0.53
C SER A 99 4.41 8.97 1.70
N GLY A 100 5.64 9.35 1.44
CA GLY A 100 6.59 9.60 2.53
C GLY A 100 6.27 10.89 3.26
N ALA A 101 6.69 10.97 4.52
CA ALA A 101 6.47 12.12 5.37
C ALA A 101 7.58 13.18 5.20
N ASN A 102 7.67 13.79 4.01
CA ASN A 102 8.54 14.94 3.76
C ASN A 102 7.94 15.88 2.69
N PRO A 103 8.32 17.18 2.67
CA PRO A 103 7.72 18.17 1.78
C PRO A 103 7.83 17.84 0.29
N LEU A 104 8.91 17.20 -0.17
CA LEU A 104 9.09 16.81 -1.57
C LEU A 104 8.12 15.70 -1.99
N GLU A 105 7.70 14.86 -1.05
CA GLU A 105 6.73 13.80 -1.33
C GLU A 105 5.31 14.33 -1.37
N LEU A 106 5.01 15.34 -0.54
CA LEU A 106 3.72 16.05 -0.59
C LEU A 106 3.49 16.73 -1.94
N ASP A 107 4.52 17.35 -2.53
CA ASP A 107 4.43 17.95 -3.85
C ASP A 107 3.99 16.93 -4.92
N ARG A 108 4.39 15.68 -4.77
CA ARG A 108 4.04 14.58 -5.68
C ARG A 108 2.69 13.91 -5.37
N LEU A 109 2.11 14.20 -4.23
CA LEU A 109 0.79 13.68 -3.86
C LEU A 109 -0.30 14.23 -4.79
N GLY A 110 -0.26 15.53 -5.13
CA GLY A 110 -1.20 16.17 -6.04
C GLY A 110 -1.37 15.38 -7.35
N PRO A 111 -0.29 15.17 -8.14
CA PRO A 111 -0.36 14.37 -9.36
C PRO A 111 -0.85 12.92 -9.16
N THR A 112 -0.63 12.32 -7.98
CA THR A 112 -1.17 10.98 -7.67
C THR A 112 -2.69 11.03 -7.49
N LEU A 113 -3.17 12.02 -6.74
CA LEU A 113 -4.60 12.23 -6.52
C LEU A 113 -5.34 12.60 -7.80
N ASP A 114 -4.72 13.40 -8.67
CA ASP A 114 -5.29 13.75 -9.98
C ASP A 114 -5.42 12.50 -10.86
N ALA A 115 -4.40 11.64 -10.91
CA ALA A 115 -4.46 10.39 -11.64
C ALA A 115 -5.52 9.43 -11.06
N LEU A 116 -5.64 9.39 -9.73
CA LEU A 116 -6.67 8.61 -9.05
C LEU A 116 -8.08 9.10 -9.41
N LYS A 117 -8.33 10.40 -9.33
CA LYS A 117 -9.61 11.02 -9.73
C LYS A 117 -9.93 10.77 -11.20
N ALA A 118 -8.94 10.94 -12.08
CA ALA A 118 -9.11 10.72 -13.52
C ALA A 118 -9.38 9.25 -13.87
N SER A 119 -9.07 8.30 -13.01
CA SER A 119 -9.32 6.87 -13.23
C SER A 119 -10.80 6.50 -13.27
N GLY A 120 -11.69 7.32 -12.73
CA GLY A 120 -13.13 7.04 -12.63
C GLY A 120 -13.46 5.89 -11.66
N HIS A 121 -12.59 5.64 -10.66
CA HIS A 121 -12.83 4.63 -9.64
C HIS A 121 -13.99 5.01 -8.72
N SER A 122 -14.62 3.99 -8.11
CA SER A 122 -15.62 4.16 -7.06
C SER A 122 -15.13 3.74 -5.67
N ALA A 123 -13.88 3.31 -5.56
CA ALA A 123 -13.28 2.85 -4.31
C ALA A 123 -13.20 3.97 -3.27
N GLU A 124 -13.41 3.65 -2.00
CA GLU A 124 -13.03 4.52 -0.90
C GLU A 124 -11.49 4.59 -0.81
N TRP A 125 -10.95 5.77 -0.52
CA TRP A 125 -9.50 5.93 -0.48
C TRP A 125 -9.03 6.82 0.68
N GLY A 126 -7.76 6.64 1.04
CA GLY A 126 -7.09 7.46 2.03
C GLY A 126 -5.57 7.42 1.86
N ILE A 127 -4.89 8.31 2.55
CA ILE A 127 -3.43 8.50 2.49
C ILE A 127 -2.80 7.79 3.68
N LEU A 128 -1.79 6.97 3.42
CA LEU A 128 -0.93 6.38 4.43
C LEU A 128 0.45 7.05 4.34
N LEU A 129 0.83 7.79 5.39
CA LEU A 129 2.15 8.38 5.47
C LEU A 129 3.16 7.34 5.96
N THR A 130 4.17 7.06 5.16
CA THR A 130 5.19 6.04 5.43
C THR A 130 6.56 6.66 5.66
N ASN A 131 7.49 5.86 6.18
CA ASN A 131 8.85 6.30 6.46
C ASN A 131 8.89 7.60 7.30
N VAL A 132 7.96 7.72 8.25
CA VAL A 132 7.81 8.90 9.11
C VAL A 132 9.00 8.99 10.05
N PRO A 133 9.79 10.07 9.99
CA PRO A 133 10.92 10.24 10.91
C PRO A 133 10.43 10.52 12.33
N ARG A 134 11.32 10.33 13.30
CA ARG A 134 11.02 10.72 14.69
C ARG A 134 10.80 12.24 14.78
N GLY A 135 9.94 12.66 15.69
CA GLY A 135 9.63 14.07 15.92
C GLY A 135 8.26 14.48 15.37
N ASN A 136 8.06 15.76 15.13
CA ASN A 136 6.74 16.34 14.85
C ASN A 136 6.40 16.44 13.34
N LEU A 137 7.30 16.04 12.45
CA LEU A 137 7.07 16.23 11.01
C LEU A 137 5.85 15.44 10.50
N GLY A 138 5.76 14.16 10.86
CA GLY A 138 4.62 13.33 10.46
C GLY A 138 3.28 13.83 10.98
N PRO A 139 3.13 14.09 12.28
CA PRO A 139 1.92 14.69 12.83
C PRO A 139 1.56 16.03 12.17
N ALA A 140 2.51 16.94 11.98
CA ALA A 140 2.26 18.23 11.32
C ALA A 140 1.80 18.05 9.86
N MET A 141 2.38 17.10 9.13
CA MET A 141 1.93 16.79 7.76
C MET A 141 0.52 16.20 7.73
N LYS A 142 0.19 15.34 8.67
CA LYS A 142 -1.17 14.80 8.81
C LYS A 142 -2.16 15.95 9.01
N GLU A 143 -1.89 16.86 9.94
CA GLU A 143 -2.75 18.02 10.21
C GLU A 143 -2.96 18.89 8.96
N VAL A 144 -1.90 19.15 8.18
CA VAL A 144 -1.97 19.92 6.93
C VAL A 144 -2.86 19.23 5.90
N LEU A 145 -2.71 17.92 5.71
CA LEU A 145 -3.53 17.16 4.77
C LEU A 145 -5.00 17.11 5.18
N GLU A 146 -5.26 16.88 6.47
CA GLU A 146 -6.62 16.86 7.01
C GLU A 146 -7.29 18.23 6.95
N ALA A 147 -6.54 19.32 7.15
CA ALA A 147 -7.04 20.69 7.02
C ALA A 147 -7.52 21.05 5.61
N VAL A 148 -7.00 20.38 4.58
CA VAL A 148 -7.47 20.52 3.18
C VAL A 148 -8.49 19.44 2.79
N GLY A 149 -9.04 18.71 3.77
CA GLY A 149 -10.11 17.74 3.55
C GLY A 149 -9.64 16.36 3.04
N LEU A 150 -8.34 16.07 3.13
CA LEU A 150 -7.81 14.75 2.75
C LEU A 150 -7.82 13.80 3.95
N ARG A 151 -8.23 12.56 3.73
CA ARG A 151 -8.24 11.53 4.76
C ARG A 151 -6.86 10.93 4.94
N VAL A 152 -6.27 11.06 6.11
CA VAL A 152 -5.03 10.37 6.49
C VAL A 152 -5.36 9.16 7.35
N LEU A 153 -5.05 7.97 6.86
CA LEU A 153 -5.33 6.70 7.52
C LEU A 153 -4.41 6.49 8.73
N GLY A 154 -3.14 6.87 8.61
CA GLY A 154 -2.18 6.71 9.68
C GLY A 154 -0.76 7.09 9.29
N LEU A 155 0.14 6.86 10.24
CA LEU A 155 1.56 7.18 10.16
C LEU A 155 2.37 5.90 10.42
N ILE A 156 3.14 5.44 9.44
CA ILE A 156 4.06 4.31 9.58
C ILE A 156 5.46 4.86 9.83
N PRO A 157 6.04 4.65 11.02
CA PRO A 157 7.33 5.22 11.36
C PRO A 157 8.47 4.62 10.52
N SER A 158 9.54 5.39 10.36
CA SER A 158 10.79 4.90 9.79
C SER A 158 11.44 3.90 10.75
N ARG A 159 11.66 2.67 10.29
CA ARG A 159 12.24 1.58 11.06
C ARG A 159 13.34 0.88 10.29
N VAL A 160 14.40 0.51 10.98
CA VAL A 160 15.48 -0.31 10.41
C VAL A 160 14.96 -1.70 10.05
N GLU A 161 14.01 -2.23 10.84
CA GLU A 161 13.36 -3.52 10.59
C GLU A 161 12.65 -3.53 9.25
N TYR A 162 11.97 -2.46 8.86
CA TYR A 162 11.34 -2.33 7.55
C TYR A 162 12.37 -2.31 6.41
N GLN A 163 13.47 -1.59 6.60
CA GLN A 163 14.54 -1.51 5.60
C GLN A 163 15.24 -2.86 5.37
N ARG A 164 15.25 -3.73 6.37
CA ARG A 164 15.90 -5.04 6.35
C ARG A 164 14.93 -6.21 6.14
N SER A 165 13.66 -5.94 5.91
CA SER A 165 12.61 -6.96 5.87
C SER A 165 12.55 -7.74 4.55
N PHE A 166 13.26 -7.31 3.50
CA PHE A 166 13.24 -8.02 2.22
C PHE A 166 13.64 -9.50 2.39
N GLY A 167 12.80 -10.40 1.90
CA GLY A 167 13.03 -11.84 2.00
C GLY A 167 12.71 -12.44 3.38
N ALA A 168 11.99 -11.71 4.24
CA ALA A 168 11.49 -12.21 5.52
C ALA A 168 9.96 -12.03 5.62
N ALA A 169 9.32 -12.76 6.53
CA ALA A 169 7.91 -12.51 6.85
C ALA A 169 7.75 -11.08 7.41
N PRO A 170 6.66 -10.37 7.05
CA PRO A 170 6.40 -9.03 7.57
C PRO A 170 6.32 -9.00 9.10
N VAL A 171 6.96 -7.99 9.69
CA VAL A 171 7.02 -7.76 11.15
C VAL A 171 6.33 -6.45 11.52
N ARG A 172 6.11 -6.20 12.82
CA ARG A 172 5.43 -5.00 13.33
C ARG A 172 4.08 -4.72 12.64
N LEU A 173 3.30 -5.77 12.50
CA LEU A 173 1.98 -5.72 11.88
C LEU A 173 1.00 -4.84 12.66
N ASP A 174 1.22 -4.65 13.95
CA ASP A 174 0.50 -3.78 14.86
C ASP A 174 0.53 -2.30 14.41
N GLU A 175 1.63 -1.82 13.83
CA GLU A 175 1.73 -0.45 13.34
C GLU A 175 0.81 -0.22 12.12
N TYR A 176 0.74 -1.19 11.21
CA TYR A 176 -0.20 -1.16 10.09
C TYR A 176 -1.64 -1.40 10.56
N GLY A 177 -1.84 -2.30 11.52
CA GLY A 177 -3.14 -2.53 12.15
C GLY A 177 -3.71 -1.23 12.74
N ALA A 178 -2.94 -0.56 13.60
CA ALA A 178 -3.35 0.70 14.22
C ALA A 178 -3.68 1.82 13.20
N ALA A 179 -3.02 1.83 12.03
CA ALA A 179 -3.29 2.79 10.98
C ALA A 179 -4.57 2.46 10.17
N LEU A 180 -4.98 1.21 10.10
CA LEU A 180 -6.00 0.73 9.16
C LEU A 180 -7.22 0.11 9.86
N GLU A 181 -7.12 -0.16 11.17
CA GLU A 181 -8.23 -0.72 11.95
C GLU A 181 -9.46 0.19 11.89
N GLY A 182 -10.61 -0.41 11.63
CA GLY A 182 -11.87 0.32 11.45
C GLY A 182 -12.03 0.99 10.07
N TRP A 183 -11.02 0.91 9.21
CA TRP A 183 -11.13 1.32 7.81
C TRP A 183 -11.08 0.13 6.84
N LEU A 184 -10.30 -0.91 7.15
CA LEU A 184 -10.29 -2.23 6.49
C LEU A 184 -11.07 -3.24 7.33
#